data_731ec3f9f2be2ad025d0e9e041660904
#
_entry.id   731ec3f9f2be2ad025d0e9e041660904
#
_cell.length_a   1.000
_cell.length_b   1.000
_cell.length_c   1.000
_cell.angle_alpha   90.00
_cell.angle_beta   90.00
_cell.angle_gamma   90.00
#
_symmetry.space_group_name_H-M   'P 1'
#
loop_
_entity.id
_entity.type
_entity.pdbx_description
1 polymer ?
#
loop_
_entity_poly.entity_id
_entity_poly.type
_entity_poly.pdbx_seq_one_letter_code
_entity_poly.pdbx_strand_id
1 'polypeptide(L)'
;MLVTGATPSKSKQQYWENGTIPWMSSGEVNKKTIYSTENKITEQGYNSASTTIVPPNTVVIALAGQGKTRGKVAITKIELCTNQSLCSIIPGELLNYKYLYFYLDSKYEELRAISNGDGTRGGLSLRLLSPYIIPLPSLEEQERIVSILDRFDSICNSISEGIPAEIEARQKQYEYYRDKLLSFKQL
;
A
#
# COMPACT_ATOMS: atom_id res chain seq x y z
N MET A 1 -11.87 -0.84 -7.00
CA MET A 1 -12.59 -1.77 -6.09
C MET A 1 -11.79 -1.94 -4.81
N LEU A 2 -12.46 -1.99 -3.64
CA LEU A 2 -11.82 -2.22 -2.34
C LEU A 2 -12.08 -3.65 -1.87
N VAL A 3 -11.05 -4.36 -1.44
CA VAL A 3 -11.12 -5.75 -0.97
C VAL A 3 -10.30 -5.88 0.32
N THR A 4 -10.83 -6.59 1.31
CA THR A 4 -10.06 -7.02 2.48
C THR A 4 -9.80 -8.52 2.40
N GLY A 5 -8.69 -8.94 2.97
CA GLY A 5 -8.35 -10.35 3.05
C GLY A 5 -8.77 -10.99 4.37
N ALA A 6 -8.31 -12.21 4.55
CA ALA A 6 -8.50 -12.98 5.77
C ALA A 6 -7.26 -13.84 6.08
N THR A 7 -7.18 -14.31 7.31
CA THR A 7 -6.11 -15.20 7.76
C THR A 7 -6.69 -16.60 7.99
N PRO A 8 -6.27 -17.62 7.21
CA PRO A 8 -6.58 -19.01 7.52
C PRO A 8 -6.11 -19.39 8.92
N SER A 9 -6.79 -20.31 9.57
CA SER A 9 -6.42 -20.74 10.94
C SER A 9 -4.96 -21.15 11.00
N LYS A 10 -4.16 -20.45 11.80
CA LYS A 10 -2.73 -20.74 11.99
C LYS A 10 -2.46 -22.06 12.70
N SER A 11 -3.44 -22.57 13.44
CA SER A 11 -3.33 -23.87 14.13
C SER A 11 -3.45 -25.07 13.19
N LYS A 12 -3.91 -24.85 11.95
CA LYS A 12 -4.07 -25.89 10.94
C LYS A 12 -2.88 -25.85 9.96
N GLN A 13 -1.87 -26.68 10.24
CA GLN A 13 -0.65 -26.75 9.44
C GLN A 13 -0.92 -27.00 7.96
N GLN A 14 -1.92 -27.80 7.62
CA GLN A 14 -2.38 -28.09 6.26
C GLN A 14 -2.82 -26.86 5.45
N TYR A 15 -3.07 -25.71 6.09
CA TYR A 15 -3.42 -24.47 5.40
C TYR A 15 -2.20 -23.66 4.98
N TRP A 16 -1.01 -23.99 5.50
CA TRP A 16 0.21 -23.22 5.35
C TRP A 16 1.36 -24.03 4.75
N GLU A 17 1.51 -25.29 5.17
CA GLU A 17 2.62 -26.13 4.76
C GLU A 17 2.49 -26.48 3.27
N ASN A 18 3.59 -26.31 2.53
CA ASN A 18 3.66 -26.47 1.06
C ASN A 18 2.66 -25.56 0.30
N GLY A 19 2.29 -24.42 0.87
CA GLY A 19 1.43 -23.45 0.21
C GLY A 19 2.05 -22.88 -1.06
N THR A 20 1.22 -22.68 -2.06
CA THR A 20 1.61 -22.12 -3.37
C THR A 20 1.05 -20.72 -3.60
N ILE A 21 -0.07 -20.38 -2.96
CA ILE A 21 -0.77 -19.10 -3.11
C ILE A 21 -0.07 -18.06 -2.21
N PRO A 22 0.51 -17.00 -2.78
CA PRO A 22 1.15 -15.94 -2.00
C PRO A 22 0.16 -15.27 -1.04
N TRP A 23 0.54 -15.11 0.22
CA TRP A 23 -0.28 -14.49 1.24
C TRP A 23 0.50 -13.43 2.01
N MET A 24 0.07 -12.18 1.88
CA MET A 24 0.74 -11.00 2.43
C MET A 24 0.23 -10.65 3.83
N SER A 25 1.14 -10.52 4.77
CA SER A 25 0.89 -9.96 6.09
C SER A 25 1.01 -8.44 6.10
N SER A 26 0.40 -7.77 7.09
CA SER A 26 0.46 -6.30 7.18
C SER A 26 1.88 -5.74 7.44
N GLY A 27 2.79 -6.55 7.99
CA GLY A 27 4.19 -6.14 8.19
C GLY A 27 4.94 -5.90 6.89
N GLU A 28 4.57 -6.62 5.84
CA GLU A 28 5.24 -6.57 4.54
C GLU A 28 4.97 -5.28 3.77
N VAL A 29 3.99 -4.46 4.17
CA VAL A 29 3.74 -3.14 3.56
C VAL A 29 4.97 -2.22 3.62
N ASN A 30 5.87 -2.44 4.59
CA ASN A 30 7.13 -1.69 4.70
C ASN A 30 8.11 -1.94 3.54
N LYS A 31 7.91 -3.00 2.75
CA LYS A 31 8.71 -3.29 1.54
C LYS A 31 8.39 -2.36 0.37
N LYS A 32 7.32 -1.53 0.49
CA LYS A 32 6.81 -0.61 -0.55
C LYS A 32 6.36 -1.31 -1.84
N THR A 33 7.15 -2.22 -2.37
CA THR A 33 6.82 -3.03 -3.56
C THR A 33 6.96 -4.51 -3.25
N ILE A 34 5.92 -5.28 -3.56
CA ILE A 34 5.80 -6.70 -3.19
C ILE A 34 6.01 -7.55 -4.43
N TYR A 35 7.20 -8.12 -4.57
CA TYR A 35 7.56 -9.08 -5.61
C TYR A 35 7.41 -10.54 -5.14
N SER A 36 7.36 -10.76 -3.83
CA SER A 36 7.13 -12.06 -3.19
C SER A 36 6.59 -11.86 -1.79
N THR A 37 5.92 -12.87 -1.22
CA THR A 37 5.43 -12.87 0.15
C THR A 37 6.25 -13.81 1.03
N GLU A 38 6.34 -13.50 2.32
CA GLU A 38 7.02 -14.34 3.31
C GLU A 38 6.26 -15.65 3.55
N ASN A 39 4.94 -15.58 3.44
CA ASN A 39 4.07 -16.71 3.65
C ASN A 39 3.30 -17.05 2.38
N LYS A 40 2.97 -18.33 2.26
CA LYS A 40 2.04 -18.83 1.24
C LYS A 40 1.00 -19.69 1.92
N ILE A 41 -0.17 -19.80 1.34
CA ILE A 41 -1.26 -20.66 1.77
C ILE A 41 -1.56 -21.74 0.74
N THR A 42 -2.11 -22.86 1.20
CA THR A 42 -2.59 -23.92 0.31
C THR A 42 -3.97 -23.56 -0.24
N GLU A 43 -4.45 -24.29 -1.25
CA GLU A 43 -5.84 -24.15 -1.73
C GLU A 43 -6.86 -24.41 -0.60
N GLN A 44 -6.58 -25.37 0.29
CA GLN A 44 -7.44 -25.61 1.44
C GLN A 44 -7.44 -24.40 2.40
N GLY A 45 -6.28 -23.78 2.60
CA GLY A 45 -6.16 -22.54 3.37
C GLY A 45 -6.97 -21.42 2.72
N TYR A 46 -6.85 -21.24 1.41
CA TYR A 46 -7.59 -20.25 0.64
C TYR A 46 -9.10 -20.45 0.75
N ASN A 47 -9.58 -21.66 0.50
CA ASN A 47 -11.00 -22.02 0.55
C ASN A 47 -11.59 -21.96 1.97
N SER A 48 -10.76 -22.06 3.01
CA SER A 48 -11.19 -21.99 4.41
C SER A 48 -11.39 -20.57 4.94
N ALA A 49 -10.90 -19.57 4.21
CA ALA A 49 -10.90 -18.17 4.63
C ALA A 49 -11.58 -17.29 3.57
N SER A 50 -12.33 -16.28 4.03
CA SER A 50 -12.95 -15.31 3.12
C SER A 50 -11.89 -14.31 2.62
N THR A 51 -10.92 -14.81 1.86
CA THR A 51 -9.88 -14.00 1.23
C THR A 51 -10.03 -14.03 -0.30
N THR A 52 -9.50 -13.03 -0.96
CA THR A 52 -9.58 -12.88 -2.42
C THR A 52 -8.17 -12.72 -2.97
N ILE A 53 -7.87 -13.42 -4.07
CA ILE A 53 -6.66 -13.17 -4.83
C ILE A 53 -6.84 -11.86 -5.59
N VAL A 54 -5.90 -10.93 -5.39
CA VAL A 54 -5.87 -9.66 -6.09
C VAL A 54 -4.80 -9.68 -7.18
N PRO A 55 -5.02 -8.99 -8.32
CA PRO A 55 -4.08 -8.98 -9.43
C PRO A 55 -2.82 -8.16 -9.11
N PRO A 56 -1.75 -8.31 -9.90
CA PRO A 56 -0.61 -7.41 -9.88
C PRO A 56 -1.04 -5.94 -10.10
N ASN A 57 -0.22 -5.01 -9.63
CA ASN A 57 -0.49 -3.57 -9.67
C ASN A 57 -1.70 -3.14 -8.80
N THR A 58 -2.05 -3.94 -7.82
CA THR A 58 -2.96 -3.55 -6.75
C THR A 58 -2.20 -2.72 -5.72
N VAL A 59 -2.82 -1.66 -5.21
CA VAL A 59 -2.28 -0.88 -4.09
C VAL A 59 -2.88 -1.42 -2.80
N VAL A 60 -2.04 -1.80 -1.83
CA VAL A 60 -2.48 -2.26 -0.52
C VAL A 60 -2.20 -1.21 0.54
N ILE A 61 -3.16 -0.99 1.44
CA ILE A 61 -3.03 -0.08 2.58
C ILE A 61 -3.21 -0.85 3.89
N ALA A 62 -2.35 -0.60 4.86
CA ALA A 62 -2.45 -1.20 6.18
C ALA A 62 -3.53 -0.51 7.02
N LEU A 63 -4.55 -1.27 7.40
CA LEU A 63 -5.67 -0.83 8.23
C LEU A 63 -5.31 -0.78 9.71
N ALA A 64 -4.41 -1.66 10.15
CA ALA A 64 -3.98 -1.84 11.52
C ALA A 64 -2.45 -1.88 11.61
N GLY A 65 -1.93 -1.82 12.83
CA GLY A 65 -0.49 -1.88 13.09
C GLY A 65 -0.04 -0.69 13.92
N GLN A 66 0.03 -0.90 15.22
CA GLN A 66 0.35 0.11 16.24
C GLN A 66 1.64 0.88 15.93
N GLY A 67 1.49 2.08 15.37
CA GLY A 67 2.59 3.01 15.13
C GLY A 67 3.59 2.63 14.03
N LYS A 68 3.53 1.41 13.46
CA LYS A 68 4.53 0.91 12.51
C LYS A 68 4.04 0.77 11.08
N THR A 69 2.80 0.34 10.86
CA THR A 69 2.29 0.01 9.51
C THR A 69 0.99 0.70 9.14
N ARG A 70 0.13 1.04 10.12
CA ARG A 70 -1.17 1.67 9.84
C ARG A 70 -1.04 2.92 8.97
N GLY A 71 -1.79 2.97 7.88
CA GLY A 71 -1.76 4.04 6.89
C GLY A 71 -0.66 3.91 5.83
N LYS A 72 0.31 3.01 6.02
CA LYS A 72 1.33 2.75 4.99
C LYS A 72 0.74 1.98 3.82
N VAL A 73 1.30 2.22 2.66
CA VAL A 73 0.88 1.64 1.39
C VAL A 73 2.01 0.86 0.72
N ALA A 74 1.63 -0.11 -0.10
CA ALA A 74 2.55 -0.85 -0.97
C ALA A 74 1.88 -1.21 -2.30
N ILE A 75 2.68 -1.49 -3.32
CA ILE A 75 2.22 -1.99 -4.63
C ILE A 75 2.51 -3.49 -4.72
N THR A 76 1.54 -4.29 -5.17
CA THR A 76 1.78 -5.70 -5.48
C THR A 76 2.26 -5.86 -6.92
N LYS A 77 3.27 -6.71 -7.15
CA LYS A 77 3.76 -7.07 -8.49
C LYS A 77 3.45 -8.51 -8.87
N ILE A 78 2.79 -9.22 -7.97
CA ILE A 78 2.32 -10.59 -8.15
C ILE A 78 0.85 -10.68 -7.74
N GLU A 79 0.18 -11.72 -8.17
CA GLU A 79 -1.10 -12.12 -7.59
C GLU A 79 -0.88 -12.61 -6.16
N LEU A 80 -1.72 -12.17 -5.24
CA LEU A 80 -1.63 -12.57 -3.84
C LEU A 80 -2.95 -12.38 -3.09
N CYS A 81 -3.06 -13.05 -1.94
CA CYS A 81 -4.06 -12.76 -0.93
C CYS A 81 -3.47 -11.88 0.16
N THR A 82 -4.34 -11.23 0.93
CA THR A 82 -3.93 -10.41 2.08
C THR A 82 -4.58 -10.89 3.38
N ASN A 83 -4.01 -10.50 4.50
CA ASN A 83 -4.70 -10.66 5.79
C ASN A 83 -5.79 -9.59 5.97
N GLN A 84 -6.61 -9.73 7.02
CA GLN A 84 -7.71 -8.82 7.36
C GLN A 84 -7.24 -7.42 7.82
N SER A 85 -5.96 -7.23 8.07
CA SER A 85 -5.39 -5.94 8.47
C SER A 85 -4.89 -5.12 7.27
N LEU A 86 -5.15 -5.59 6.06
CA LEU A 86 -4.86 -4.91 4.80
C LEU A 86 -6.15 -4.69 4.01
N CYS A 87 -6.23 -3.54 3.35
CA CYS A 87 -7.19 -3.28 2.29
C CYS A 87 -6.44 -3.22 0.97
N SER A 88 -6.90 -4.01 0.02
CA SER A 88 -6.41 -4.01 -1.36
C SER A 88 -7.29 -3.10 -2.20
N ILE A 89 -6.67 -2.16 -2.88
CA ILE A 89 -7.33 -1.20 -3.76
C ILE A 89 -6.94 -1.57 -5.19
N ILE A 90 -7.88 -2.19 -5.91
CA ILE A 90 -7.70 -2.56 -7.31
C ILE A 90 -8.15 -1.35 -8.14
N PRO A 91 -7.23 -0.63 -8.82
CA PRO A 91 -7.58 0.53 -9.62
C PRO A 91 -8.42 0.12 -10.84
N GLY A 92 -9.31 0.99 -11.26
CA GLY A 92 -10.00 0.87 -12.54
C GLY A 92 -9.18 1.49 -13.68
N GLU A 93 -9.71 1.44 -14.89
CA GLU A 93 -9.02 1.87 -16.12
C GLU A 93 -8.59 3.36 -16.13
N LEU A 94 -9.31 4.22 -15.40
CA LEU A 94 -9.03 5.64 -15.34
C LEU A 94 -8.00 6.04 -14.25
N LEU A 95 -7.51 5.07 -13.48
CA LEU A 95 -6.65 5.33 -12.32
C LEU A 95 -5.34 4.54 -12.44
N ASN A 96 -4.24 5.25 -12.66
CA ASN A 96 -2.91 4.67 -12.65
C ASN A 96 -2.53 4.21 -11.23
N TYR A 97 -2.14 2.94 -11.07
CA TYR A 97 -1.82 2.35 -9.77
C TYR A 97 -0.64 3.01 -9.06
N LYS A 98 0.37 3.49 -9.80
CA LYS A 98 1.50 4.21 -9.21
C LYS A 98 1.10 5.61 -8.74
N TYR A 99 0.25 6.30 -9.52
CA TYR A 99 -0.32 7.58 -9.10
C TYR A 99 -1.10 7.41 -7.79
N LEU A 100 -1.97 6.38 -7.71
CA LEU A 100 -2.70 6.04 -6.50
C LEU A 100 -1.75 5.77 -5.32
N TYR A 101 -0.70 5.00 -5.55
CA TYR A 101 0.31 4.70 -4.53
C TYR A 101 0.97 5.98 -4.00
N PHE A 102 1.52 6.81 -4.87
CA PHE A 102 2.17 8.06 -4.46
C PHE A 102 1.22 9.02 -3.76
N TYR A 103 -0.01 9.12 -4.26
CA TYR A 103 -1.03 9.95 -3.61
C TYR A 103 -1.34 9.48 -2.19
N LEU A 104 -1.62 8.19 -2.00
CA LEU A 104 -1.92 7.65 -0.67
C LEU A 104 -0.70 7.68 0.26
N ASP A 105 0.50 7.48 -0.25
CA ASP A 105 1.74 7.62 0.51
C ASP A 105 1.92 9.06 1.02
N SER A 106 1.63 10.07 0.18
CA SER A 106 1.66 11.48 0.59
C SER A 106 0.63 11.82 1.66
N LYS A 107 -0.43 11.03 1.79
CA LYS A 107 -1.53 11.21 2.75
C LYS A 107 -1.38 10.38 4.02
N TYR A 108 -0.19 9.85 4.28
CA TYR A 108 0.07 8.97 5.42
C TYR A 108 -0.41 9.54 6.76
N GLU A 109 -0.05 10.79 7.09
CA GLU A 109 -0.45 11.42 8.35
C GLU A 109 -1.96 11.69 8.42
N GLU A 110 -2.57 12.11 7.30
CA GLU A 110 -4.01 12.31 7.19
C GLU A 110 -4.77 10.99 7.40
N LEU A 111 -4.34 9.92 6.72
CA LEU A 111 -4.91 8.58 6.86
C LEU A 111 -4.79 8.04 8.29
N ARG A 112 -3.71 8.36 8.96
CA ARG A 112 -3.57 8.06 10.40
C ARG A 112 -4.51 8.87 11.28
N ALA A 113 -4.69 10.15 10.99
CA ALA A 113 -5.56 11.03 11.76
C ALA A 113 -7.04 10.63 11.67
N ILE A 114 -7.53 10.21 10.51
CA ILE A 114 -8.91 9.74 10.34
C ILE A 114 -9.17 8.37 10.98
N SER A 115 -8.12 7.61 11.33
CA SER A 115 -8.28 6.36 12.04
C SER A 115 -8.71 6.63 13.48
N ASN A 116 -9.94 6.26 13.85
CA ASN A 116 -10.54 6.57 15.15
C ASN A 116 -9.65 6.16 16.33
N GLY A 117 -9.36 7.15 17.18
CA GLY A 117 -8.78 7.01 18.51
C GLY A 117 -7.30 7.33 18.58
N ASP A 118 -6.95 8.21 19.50
CA ASP A 118 -5.57 8.51 19.95
C ASP A 118 -4.90 7.33 20.68
N GLY A 119 -5.63 6.21 20.79
CA GLY A 119 -5.19 5.02 21.50
C GLY A 119 -4.59 3.94 20.60
N THR A 120 -3.96 3.00 21.24
CA THR A 120 -3.39 1.79 20.64
C THR A 120 -4.41 0.90 19.90
N ARG A 121 -5.72 1.15 20.03
CA ARG A 121 -6.83 0.38 19.45
C ARG A 121 -7.48 1.00 18.23
N GLY A 122 -7.09 2.20 17.79
CA GLY A 122 -7.61 2.82 16.58
C GLY A 122 -7.14 2.08 15.31
N GLY A 123 -7.96 2.06 14.26
CA GLY A 123 -7.63 1.45 12.97
C GLY A 123 -8.37 2.13 11.83
N LEU A 124 -7.79 2.10 10.64
CA LEU A 124 -8.49 2.37 9.41
C LEU A 124 -9.49 1.24 9.16
N SER A 125 -10.59 1.56 8.51
CA SER A 125 -11.59 0.57 8.12
C SER A 125 -12.09 0.88 6.70
N LEU A 126 -12.72 -0.10 6.05
CA LEU A 126 -13.37 0.15 4.75
C LEU A 126 -14.38 1.29 4.82
N ARG A 127 -15.08 1.42 5.93
CA ARG A 127 -16.05 2.50 6.16
C ARG A 127 -15.39 3.89 6.12
N LEU A 128 -14.16 4.02 6.58
CA LEU A 128 -13.40 5.27 6.55
C LEU A 128 -12.73 5.51 5.18
N LEU A 129 -12.29 4.43 4.51
CA LEU A 129 -11.63 4.52 3.22
C LEU A 129 -12.60 4.69 2.05
N SER A 130 -13.80 4.08 2.11
CA SER A 130 -14.77 4.16 1.00
C SER A 130 -15.17 5.58 0.60
N PRO A 131 -15.41 6.53 1.54
CA PRO A 131 -15.71 7.90 1.19
C PRO A 131 -14.47 8.77 0.91
N TYR A 132 -13.26 8.20 1.00
CA TYR A 132 -12.03 8.97 0.81
C TYR A 132 -11.88 9.42 -0.65
N ILE A 133 -11.88 10.73 -0.85
CA ILE A 133 -11.84 11.33 -2.19
C ILE A 133 -10.39 11.41 -2.66
N ILE A 134 -10.15 10.90 -3.87
CA ILE A 134 -8.86 10.96 -4.55
C ILE A 134 -9.03 11.85 -5.78
N PRO A 135 -8.20 12.90 -5.97
CA PRO A 135 -8.18 13.67 -7.21
C PRO A 135 -7.88 12.76 -8.40
N LEU A 136 -8.63 12.90 -9.47
CA LEU A 136 -8.49 12.07 -10.66
C LEU A 136 -8.23 12.95 -11.89
N PRO A 137 -6.98 13.43 -12.09
CA PRO A 137 -6.61 14.12 -13.32
C PRO A 137 -6.65 13.17 -14.52
N SER A 138 -6.41 13.68 -15.73
CA SER A 138 -6.31 12.84 -16.93
C SER A 138 -5.21 11.78 -16.77
N LEU A 139 -5.32 10.64 -17.45
CA LEU A 139 -4.28 9.61 -17.41
C LEU A 139 -2.90 10.14 -17.83
N GLU A 140 -2.86 11.01 -18.82
CA GLU A 140 -1.63 11.68 -19.26
C GLU A 140 -0.98 12.46 -18.11
N GLU A 141 -1.75 13.21 -17.34
CA GLU A 141 -1.24 13.95 -16.19
C GLU A 141 -0.83 13.03 -15.05
N GLN A 142 -1.57 11.94 -14.80
CA GLN A 142 -1.17 10.91 -13.84
C GLN A 142 0.19 10.29 -14.23
N GLU A 143 0.38 9.95 -15.49
CA GLU A 143 1.65 9.40 -16.02
C GLU A 143 2.79 10.41 -15.93
N ARG A 144 2.55 11.67 -16.23
CA ARG A 144 3.53 12.74 -16.06
C ARG A 144 3.99 12.87 -14.60
N ILE A 145 3.05 12.88 -13.67
CA ILE A 145 3.35 12.93 -12.23
C ILE A 145 4.16 11.70 -11.80
N VAL A 146 3.71 10.51 -12.18
CA VAL A 146 4.39 9.24 -11.87
C VAL A 146 5.83 9.24 -12.41
N SER A 147 6.04 9.68 -13.66
CA SER A 147 7.38 9.74 -14.27
C SER A 147 8.33 10.62 -13.47
N ILE A 148 7.86 11.76 -12.97
CA ILE A 148 8.66 12.66 -12.14
C ILE A 148 8.99 12.01 -10.79
N LEU A 149 7.99 11.43 -10.12
CA LEU A 149 8.16 10.83 -8.79
C LEU A 149 9.04 9.56 -8.83
N ASP A 150 8.89 8.72 -9.85
CA ASP A 150 9.76 7.55 -10.07
C ASP A 150 11.23 7.96 -10.25
N ARG A 151 11.49 9.07 -10.95
CA ARG A 151 12.86 9.59 -11.13
C ARG A 151 13.45 10.07 -9.80
N PHE A 152 12.67 10.77 -8.98
CA PHE A 152 13.10 11.18 -7.64
C PHE A 152 13.36 9.97 -6.72
N ASP A 153 12.46 9.00 -6.69
CA ASP A 153 12.64 7.79 -5.89
C ASP A 153 13.88 7.00 -6.32
N SER A 154 14.13 6.88 -7.63
CA SER A 154 15.35 6.28 -8.18
C SER A 154 16.62 7.01 -7.74
N ILE A 155 16.62 8.36 -7.77
CA ILE A 155 17.76 9.16 -7.32
C ILE A 155 17.98 8.98 -5.81
N CYS A 156 16.93 9.05 -4.99
CA CYS A 156 17.04 8.85 -3.55
C CYS A 156 17.57 7.46 -3.19
N ASN A 157 17.13 6.42 -3.91
CA ASN A 157 17.57 5.05 -3.66
C ASN A 157 19.01 4.77 -4.17
N SER A 158 19.44 5.43 -5.26
CA SER A 158 20.81 5.29 -5.78
C SER A 158 21.87 6.01 -4.93
N ILE A 159 21.45 7.02 -4.16
CA ILE A 159 22.34 7.82 -3.27
C ILE A 159 22.48 7.17 -1.89
N SER A 160 21.82 6.04 -1.63
CA SER A 160 21.93 5.33 -0.33
C SER A 160 23.36 4.92 0.08
N GLU A 161 24.33 5.08 -0.82
CA GLU A 161 25.78 4.95 -0.54
C GLU A 161 26.47 6.31 -0.26
N GLY A 162 25.73 7.44 -0.29
CA GLY A 162 26.27 8.78 -0.12
C GLY A 162 26.33 9.27 1.33
N ILE A 163 26.82 10.51 1.50
CA ILE A 163 26.95 11.15 2.81
C ILE A 163 25.55 11.34 3.45
N PRO A 164 25.34 10.94 4.71
CA PRO A 164 24.02 10.95 5.36
C PRO A 164 23.26 12.29 5.26
N ALA A 165 23.96 13.43 5.33
CA ALA A 165 23.37 14.75 5.21
C ALA A 165 22.79 15.04 3.80
N GLU A 166 23.41 14.51 2.76
CA GLU A 166 22.91 14.64 1.37
C GLU A 166 21.66 13.79 1.16
N ILE A 167 21.64 12.59 1.73
CA ILE A 167 20.45 11.69 1.70
C ILE A 167 19.25 12.39 2.34
N GLU A 168 19.43 12.99 3.52
CA GLU A 168 18.37 13.72 4.22
C GLU A 168 17.87 14.93 3.42
N ALA A 169 18.78 15.69 2.81
CA ALA A 169 18.43 16.83 1.97
C ALA A 169 17.63 16.42 0.73
N ARG A 170 18.02 15.34 0.07
CA ARG A 170 17.31 14.78 -1.09
C ARG A 170 15.94 14.24 -0.72
N GLN A 171 15.81 13.59 0.43
CA GLN A 171 14.53 13.10 0.94
C GLN A 171 13.55 14.26 1.18
N LYS A 172 14.01 15.35 1.83
CA LYS A 172 13.19 16.56 2.03
C LYS A 172 12.77 17.20 0.69
N GLN A 173 13.68 17.23 -0.27
CA GLN A 173 13.38 17.74 -1.61
C GLN A 173 12.33 16.87 -2.33
N TYR A 174 12.44 15.56 -2.24
CA TYR A 174 11.45 14.61 -2.78
C TYR A 174 10.07 14.85 -2.17
N GLU A 175 9.96 14.91 -0.84
CA GLU A 175 8.70 15.12 -0.13
C GLU A 175 8.04 16.45 -0.55
N TYR A 176 8.81 17.53 -0.63
CA TYR A 176 8.32 18.83 -1.07
C TYR A 176 7.74 18.77 -2.50
N TYR A 177 8.46 18.21 -3.47
CA TYR A 177 7.97 18.13 -4.85
C TYR A 177 6.82 17.15 -5.01
N ARG A 178 6.83 16.03 -4.30
CA ARG A 178 5.72 15.07 -4.25
C ARG A 178 4.44 15.78 -3.80
N ASP A 179 4.49 16.46 -2.67
CA ASP A 179 3.32 17.13 -2.11
C ASP A 179 2.83 18.27 -3.01
N LYS A 180 3.74 19.00 -3.64
CA LYS A 180 3.41 20.03 -4.63
C LYS A 180 2.75 19.46 -5.88
N LEU A 181 3.24 18.35 -6.41
CA LEU A 181 2.67 17.68 -7.59
C LEU A 181 1.31 17.04 -7.31
N LEU A 182 1.08 16.62 -6.06
CA LEU A 182 -0.15 15.94 -5.62
C LEU A 182 -1.13 16.88 -4.91
N SER A 183 -0.81 18.17 -4.77
CA SER A 183 -1.73 19.18 -4.25
C SER A 183 -2.67 19.67 -5.35
N PHE A 184 -3.94 19.20 -5.30
CA PHE A 184 -5.00 19.67 -6.19
C PHE A 184 -5.94 20.60 -5.44
N LYS A 185 -6.33 21.73 -6.06
CA LYS A 185 -7.43 22.53 -5.54
C LYS A 185 -8.73 21.76 -5.77
N GLN A 186 -9.53 21.63 -4.72
CA GLN A 186 -10.92 21.21 -4.90
C GLN A 186 -11.64 22.27 -5.73
N LEU A 187 -12.25 21.83 -6.84
CA LEU A 187 -13.12 22.67 -7.67
C LEU A 187 -14.48 22.83 -7.00
#